data_ee63aefafa09e5cbaa8cccda64759b2a
#
_entry.id   ee63aefafa09e5cbaa8cccda64759b2a
#
_cell.length_a   1.000
_cell.length_b   1.000
_cell.length_c   1.000
_cell.angle_alpha   90.00
_cell.angle_beta   90.00
_cell.angle_gamma   90.00
#
_symmetry.space_group_name_H-M   'P 1'
#
loop_
_entity.id
_entity.type
_entity.pdbx_description
1 polymer ?
#
loop_
_entity_poly.entity_id
_entity_poly.type
_entity_poly.pdbx_seq_one_letter_code
_entity_poly.pdbx_strand_id
1 'polypeptide(L)'
;MTDAPLVSVIMPVYNAEEYLKESVGSVLGQTYPGIELICFNDASTDGSLSLLRTFAESDSRVRIIDSAVNVRQGGGRNRALMEARGRFVMFLDADDALTPDAVRMCVEAASGNRADMVVFDYLRNCPSIGLREPVCQLGEDAAALRGDELRRRLIGRTTPVWSAMYDKSLITDNNLFFPEHVFYEDNAVALAIQLSASNPVKINAPLYIYRFDNASVTRSVNNYRFFDRLSSAVTLLGNLHRLGLYSPFADEIDFLFLNQYYVHTIFGCIYRFDRVPMKRLRYVRNTVGRYVAHHRRNPFYRLQSFGMKVKIESHARFPRAIKMLSLLKRRVIG
;
A
#
# COMPACT_ATOMS: atom_id res chain seq x y z
N MET A 1 -15.10 31.31 -11.32
CA MET A 1 -14.05 30.34 -11.68
C MET A 1 -13.67 29.63 -10.39
N THR A 2 -13.99 28.35 -10.23
CA THR A 2 -13.52 27.60 -9.04
C THR A 2 -12.01 27.47 -9.20
N ASP A 3 -11.25 28.02 -8.24
CA ASP A 3 -9.79 27.86 -8.21
C ASP A 3 -9.42 26.39 -8.37
N ALA A 4 -8.51 26.10 -9.31
CA ALA A 4 -8.03 24.76 -9.56
C ALA A 4 -7.37 24.22 -8.27
N PRO A 5 -7.80 23.06 -7.73
CA PRO A 5 -7.36 22.61 -6.41
C PRO A 5 -5.86 22.29 -6.41
N LEU A 6 -5.15 22.73 -5.37
CA LEU A 6 -3.77 22.32 -5.14
C LEU A 6 -3.72 20.82 -4.76
N VAL A 7 -2.77 20.11 -5.36
CA VAL A 7 -2.46 18.70 -5.05
C VAL A 7 -1.08 18.61 -4.41
N SER A 8 -1.00 18.04 -3.21
CA SER A 8 0.27 17.78 -2.54
C SER A 8 0.73 16.35 -2.84
N VAL A 9 1.88 16.23 -3.50
CA VAL A 9 2.55 14.93 -3.67
C VAL A 9 3.50 14.73 -2.49
N ILE A 10 3.31 13.64 -1.76
CA ILE A 10 4.05 13.30 -0.54
C ILE A 10 5.04 12.18 -0.86
N MET A 11 6.34 12.45 -0.67
CA MET A 11 7.43 11.55 -1.01
C MET A 11 8.34 11.33 0.21
N PRO A 12 8.23 10.19 0.93
CA PRO A 12 9.23 9.80 1.92
C PRO A 12 10.50 9.33 1.19
N VAL A 13 11.66 9.81 1.63
CA VAL A 13 12.97 9.55 1.00
C VAL A 13 13.94 8.99 2.03
N TYR A 14 14.51 7.81 1.75
CA TYR A 14 15.60 7.22 2.51
C TYR A 14 16.55 6.46 1.59
N ASN A 15 17.77 6.97 1.44
CA ASN A 15 18.81 6.38 0.59
C ASN A 15 18.29 6.04 -0.83
N ALA A 16 17.80 7.04 -1.54
CA ALA A 16 17.18 6.91 -2.86
C ALA A 16 17.88 7.76 -3.93
N GLU A 17 19.13 8.17 -3.74
CA GLU A 17 19.88 9.05 -4.64
C GLU A 17 19.78 8.63 -6.11
N GLU A 18 19.86 7.32 -6.38
CA GLU A 18 19.80 6.75 -7.72
C GLU A 18 18.49 7.07 -8.46
N TYR A 19 17.37 7.18 -7.70
CA TYR A 19 16.02 7.27 -8.27
C TYR A 19 15.45 8.69 -8.27
N LEU A 20 15.93 9.57 -7.40
CA LEU A 20 15.34 10.89 -7.16
C LEU A 20 15.23 11.76 -8.41
N LYS A 21 16.18 11.67 -9.36
CA LYS A 21 16.09 12.45 -10.61
C LYS A 21 14.84 12.09 -11.41
N GLU A 22 14.51 10.80 -11.47
CA GLU A 22 13.33 10.32 -12.19
C GLU A 22 12.06 10.63 -11.38
N SER A 23 12.03 10.31 -10.08
CA SER A 23 10.84 10.45 -9.25
C SER A 23 10.44 11.92 -9.05
N VAL A 24 11.37 12.80 -8.64
CA VAL A 24 11.13 14.25 -8.52
C VAL A 24 10.82 14.86 -9.88
N GLY A 25 11.60 14.51 -10.92
CA GLY A 25 11.36 14.98 -12.28
C GLY A 25 9.97 14.63 -12.81
N SER A 26 9.44 13.46 -12.46
CA SER A 26 8.09 13.03 -12.85
C SER A 26 6.98 13.88 -12.23
N VAL A 27 7.20 14.42 -11.03
CA VAL A 27 6.26 15.34 -10.37
C VAL A 27 6.38 16.74 -10.94
N LEU A 28 7.60 17.25 -11.11
CA LEU A 28 7.82 18.59 -11.65
C LEU A 28 7.39 18.72 -13.12
N GLY A 29 7.45 17.62 -13.87
CA GLY A 29 6.99 17.50 -15.26
C GLY A 29 5.49 17.24 -15.44
N GLN A 30 4.67 17.30 -14.38
CA GLN A 30 3.22 17.12 -14.52
C GLN A 30 2.59 18.24 -15.35
N THR A 31 1.62 17.87 -16.21
CA THR A 31 0.88 18.81 -17.03
C THR A 31 -0.12 19.68 -16.24
N TYR A 32 -0.41 19.29 -15.00
CA TYR A 32 -1.23 20.06 -14.06
C TYR A 32 -0.36 21.02 -13.25
N PRO A 33 -0.60 22.36 -13.29
CA PRO A 33 0.29 23.32 -12.65
C PRO A 33 0.09 23.45 -11.12
N GLY A 34 -1.09 23.11 -10.60
CA GLY A 34 -1.46 23.28 -9.19
C GLY A 34 -0.93 22.16 -8.31
N ILE A 35 0.40 21.98 -8.24
CA ILE A 35 1.07 20.95 -7.44
C ILE A 35 2.07 21.55 -6.47
N GLU A 36 2.27 20.87 -5.34
CA GLU A 36 3.47 20.96 -4.51
C GLU A 36 4.04 19.55 -4.28
N LEU A 37 5.34 19.44 -4.16
CA LEU A 37 6.05 18.22 -3.81
C LEU A 37 6.67 18.37 -2.43
N ILE A 38 6.29 17.51 -1.48
CA ILE A 38 6.84 17.50 -0.13
C ILE A 38 7.69 16.24 0.05
N CYS A 39 9.01 16.43 0.04
CA CYS A 39 10.00 15.38 0.27
C CYS A 39 10.35 15.33 1.75
N PHE A 40 10.11 14.18 2.39
CA PHE A 40 10.57 13.94 3.75
C PHE A 40 11.86 13.12 3.70
N ASN A 41 13.02 13.77 3.97
CA ASN A 41 14.29 13.06 4.10
C ASN A 41 14.36 12.38 5.47
N ASP A 42 14.33 11.05 5.46
CA ASP A 42 14.26 10.20 6.67
C ASP A 42 15.66 9.79 7.17
N ALA A 43 16.53 10.78 7.42
CA ALA A 43 17.91 10.60 7.82
C ALA A 43 18.73 9.79 6.78
N SER A 44 18.64 10.14 5.49
CA SER A 44 19.47 9.52 4.45
C SER A 44 20.95 9.72 4.70
N THR A 45 21.75 8.71 4.36
CA THR A 45 23.22 8.67 4.51
C THR A 45 23.98 8.73 3.19
N ASP A 46 23.25 8.73 2.07
CA ASP A 46 23.77 8.90 0.70
C ASP A 46 23.58 10.34 0.20
N GLY A 47 23.72 10.59 -1.10
CA GLY A 47 23.53 11.91 -1.70
C GLY A 47 22.09 12.39 -1.82
N SER A 48 21.08 11.65 -1.31
CA SER A 48 19.66 12.00 -1.44
C SER A 48 19.33 13.41 -0.98
N LEU A 49 19.76 13.80 0.23
CA LEU A 49 19.48 15.13 0.78
C LEU A 49 20.10 16.25 -0.07
N SER A 50 21.34 16.07 -0.51
CA SER A 50 22.02 17.05 -1.37
C SER A 50 21.27 17.27 -2.69
N LEU A 51 20.82 16.16 -3.30
CA LEU A 51 20.05 16.21 -4.54
C LEU A 51 18.68 16.87 -4.34
N LEU A 52 17.98 16.57 -3.25
CA LEU A 52 16.72 17.23 -2.90
C LEU A 52 16.89 18.75 -2.74
N ARG A 53 17.97 19.22 -2.09
CA ARG A 53 18.27 20.65 -1.94
C ARG A 53 18.45 21.32 -3.29
N THR A 54 19.15 20.67 -4.23
CA THR A 54 19.31 21.19 -5.61
C THR A 54 17.96 21.37 -6.30
N PHE A 55 17.02 20.42 -6.13
CA PHE A 55 15.67 20.57 -6.68
C PHE A 55 14.89 21.70 -6.02
N ALA A 56 14.96 21.85 -4.69
CA ALA A 56 14.25 22.91 -3.98
C ALA A 56 14.79 24.32 -4.30
N GLU A 57 16.07 24.44 -4.61
CA GLU A 57 16.69 25.70 -5.06
C GLU A 57 16.25 26.05 -6.50
N SER A 58 15.97 25.05 -7.34
CA SER A 58 15.59 25.26 -8.73
C SER A 58 14.09 25.38 -8.97
N ASP A 59 13.23 24.85 -8.08
CA ASP A 59 11.77 24.85 -8.23
C ASP A 59 11.06 25.07 -6.89
N SER A 60 10.37 26.17 -6.75
CA SER A 60 9.67 26.58 -5.53
C SER A 60 8.50 25.65 -5.13
N ARG A 61 8.07 24.76 -6.01
CA ARG A 61 7.08 23.73 -5.70
C ARG A 61 7.63 22.61 -4.81
N VAL A 62 8.97 22.47 -4.72
CA VAL A 62 9.63 21.45 -3.90
C VAL A 62 9.86 21.98 -2.50
N ARG A 63 9.39 21.22 -1.51
CA ARG A 63 9.59 21.48 -0.09
C ARG A 63 10.26 20.28 0.55
N ILE A 64 11.24 20.52 1.42
CA ILE A 64 11.99 19.47 2.10
C ILE A 64 11.72 19.55 3.61
N ILE A 65 11.44 18.40 4.20
CA ILE A 65 11.46 18.21 5.64
C ILE A 65 12.64 17.27 5.92
N ASP A 66 13.66 17.79 6.59
CA ASP A 66 14.89 17.04 6.89
C ASP A 66 14.85 16.51 8.31
N SER A 67 14.90 15.20 8.50
CA SER A 67 14.86 14.54 9.79
C SER A 67 16.24 14.02 10.18
N ALA A 68 16.65 14.31 11.42
CA ALA A 68 17.87 13.75 11.98
C ALA A 68 17.73 12.29 12.42
N VAL A 69 16.49 11.76 12.49
CA VAL A 69 16.20 10.42 12.99
C VAL A 69 15.32 9.69 11.98
N ASN A 70 15.66 8.44 11.67
CA ASN A 70 14.86 7.61 10.78
C ASN A 70 13.55 7.15 11.48
N VAL A 71 12.42 7.64 10.95
CA VAL A 71 11.06 7.34 11.43
C VAL A 71 10.31 6.39 10.53
N ARG A 72 10.96 5.92 9.45
CA ARG A 72 10.45 5.06 8.38
C ARG A 72 9.35 5.72 7.55
N GLN A 73 8.95 5.03 6.48
CA GLN A 73 7.99 5.55 5.49
C GLN A 73 6.70 6.08 6.12
N GLY A 74 6.11 5.35 7.07
CA GLY A 74 4.88 5.76 7.74
C GLY A 74 5.02 7.08 8.49
N GLY A 75 6.08 7.22 9.29
CA GLY A 75 6.39 8.46 10.00
C GLY A 75 6.69 9.62 9.06
N GLY A 76 7.42 9.35 7.97
CA GLY A 76 7.71 10.34 6.93
C GLY A 76 6.45 10.83 6.21
N ARG A 77 5.55 9.91 5.82
CA ARG A 77 4.26 10.27 5.21
C ARG A 77 3.41 11.12 6.14
N ASN A 78 3.34 10.79 7.43
CA ASN A 78 2.57 11.57 8.40
C ASN A 78 3.08 13.01 8.53
N ARG A 79 4.40 13.19 8.67
CA ARG A 79 5.00 14.53 8.81
C ARG A 79 4.81 15.37 7.56
N ALA A 80 5.01 14.78 6.38
CA ALA A 80 4.75 15.45 5.12
C ALA A 80 3.27 15.79 4.93
N LEU A 81 2.36 14.90 5.33
CA LEU A 81 0.91 15.13 5.26
C LEU A 81 0.45 16.31 6.13
N MET A 82 1.03 16.48 7.32
CA MET A 82 0.72 17.62 8.21
C MET A 82 1.15 18.95 7.62
N GLU A 83 2.19 18.97 6.80
CA GLU A 83 2.69 20.13 6.10
C GLU A 83 2.00 20.37 4.73
N ALA A 84 1.19 19.42 4.26
CA ALA A 84 0.51 19.50 2.98
C ALA A 84 -0.58 20.59 2.98
N ARG A 85 -0.53 21.48 1.97
CA ARG A 85 -1.45 22.59 1.78
C ARG A 85 -2.56 22.27 0.78
N GLY A 86 -2.34 21.26 -0.06
CA GLY A 86 -3.28 20.82 -1.08
C GLY A 86 -4.59 20.31 -0.49
N ARG A 87 -5.68 20.52 -1.19
CA ARG A 87 -6.94 19.87 -0.92
C ARG A 87 -6.80 18.37 -1.11
N PHE A 88 -6.14 17.97 -2.20
CA PHE A 88 -5.88 16.56 -2.49
C PHE A 88 -4.45 16.18 -2.17
N VAL A 89 -4.24 14.91 -1.83
CA VAL A 89 -2.93 14.32 -1.60
C VAL A 89 -2.73 13.09 -2.47
N MET A 90 -1.49 12.90 -2.95
CA MET A 90 -1.01 11.68 -3.59
C MET A 90 0.27 11.23 -2.87
N PHE A 91 0.46 9.93 -2.75
CA PHE A 91 1.70 9.36 -2.21
C PHE A 91 2.56 8.84 -3.35
N LEU A 92 3.86 9.13 -3.30
CA LEU A 92 4.83 8.66 -4.27
C LEU A 92 6.04 8.10 -3.52
N ASP A 93 6.38 6.84 -3.77
CA ASP A 93 7.61 6.26 -3.23
C ASP A 93 8.82 6.76 -4.02
N ALA A 94 9.96 6.98 -3.36
CA ALA A 94 11.11 7.70 -3.92
C ALA A 94 11.81 6.95 -5.07
N ASP A 95 11.54 5.66 -5.24
CA ASP A 95 12.03 4.80 -6.33
C ASP A 95 11.04 4.62 -7.48
N ASP A 96 9.85 5.26 -7.39
CA ASP A 96 8.79 5.20 -8.38
C ASP A 96 8.61 6.53 -9.12
N ALA A 97 7.66 6.61 -10.07
CA ALA A 97 7.37 7.81 -10.84
C ALA A 97 5.87 7.93 -11.18
N LEU A 98 5.44 9.15 -11.50
CA LEU A 98 4.12 9.43 -12.07
C LEU A 98 4.20 9.54 -13.61
N THR A 99 3.10 9.18 -14.31
CA THR A 99 3.00 9.53 -15.73
C THR A 99 2.71 11.03 -15.90
N PRO A 100 3.04 11.67 -17.02
CA PRO A 100 2.97 13.13 -17.17
C PRO A 100 1.60 13.75 -16.90
N ASP A 101 0.51 13.02 -17.15
CA ASP A 101 -0.87 13.48 -16.98
C ASP A 101 -1.55 12.98 -15.69
N ALA A 102 -0.81 12.36 -14.79
CA ALA A 102 -1.37 11.69 -13.64
C ALA A 102 -2.23 12.62 -12.77
N VAL A 103 -1.67 13.75 -12.37
CA VAL A 103 -2.38 14.71 -11.52
C VAL A 103 -3.56 15.34 -12.26
N ARG A 104 -3.37 15.74 -13.53
CA ARG A 104 -4.44 16.33 -14.35
C ARG A 104 -5.65 15.40 -14.46
N MET A 105 -5.44 14.15 -14.85
CA MET A 105 -6.51 13.16 -15.01
C MET A 105 -7.24 12.88 -13.70
N CYS A 106 -6.52 12.81 -12.58
CA CYS A 106 -7.13 12.65 -11.26
C CYS A 106 -8.00 13.86 -10.87
N VAL A 107 -7.50 15.09 -11.08
CA VAL A 107 -8.25 16.32 -10.77
C VAL A 107 -9.48 16.46 -11.66
N GLU A 108 -9.38 16.17 -12.94
CA GLU A 108 -10.52 16.17 -13.87
C GLU A 108 -11.58 15.16 -13.45
N ALA A 109 -11.17 13.93 -13.10
CA ALA A 109 -12.09 12.90 -12.61
C ALA A 109 -12.75 13.29 -11.27
N ALA A 110 -11.97 13.87 -10.34
CA ALA A 110 -12.50 14.35 -9.06
C ALA A 110 -13.53 15.47 -9.26
N SER A 111 -13.22 16.47 -10.11
CA SER A 111 -14.09 17.61 -10.37
C SER A 111 -15.36 17.20 -11.11
N GLY A 112 -15.25 16.39 -12.16
CA GLY A 112 -16.37 15.93 -12.96
C GLY A 112 -17.37 15.05 -12.20
N ASN A 113 -16.91 14.33 -11.20
CA ASN A 113 -17.73 13.45 -10.38
C ASN A 113 -17.98 13.97 -8.96
N ARG A 114 -17.43 15.11 -8.56
CA ARG A 114 -17.38 15.58 -7.15
C ARG A 114 -16.80 14.51 -6.22
N ALA A 115 -15.77 13.81 -6.72
CA ALA A 115 -15.18 12.71 -5.98
C ALA A 115 -14.21 13.21 -4.92
N ASP A 116 -14.19 12.50 -3.79
CA ASP A 116 -13.25 12.69 -2.68
C ASP A 116 -12.07 11.69 -2.74
N MET A 117 -12.17 10.70 -3.64
CA MET A 117 -11.08 9.77 -3.95
C MET A 117 -11.12 9.36 -5.42
N VAL A 118 -9.95 9.30 -6.06
CA VAL A 118 -9.79 8.80 -7.43
C VAL A 118 -8.76 7.68 -7.43
N VAL A 119 -9.22 6.45 -7.67
CA VAL A 119 -8.36 5.27 -7.81
C VAL A 119 -7.93 5.12 -9.27
N PHE A 120 -6.67 4.75 -9.50
CA PHE A 120 -6.11 4.56 -10.84
C PHE A 120 -5.27 3.28 -10.91
N ASP A 121 -4.89 2.89 -12.12
CA ASP A 121 -4.02 1.75 -12.40
C ASP A 121 -2.54 2.16 -12.42
N TYR A 122 -1.64 1.19 -12.55
CA TYR A 122 -0.21 1.45 -12.60
C TYR A 122 0.50 0.66 -13.70
N LEU A 123 1.69 1.12 -14.07
CA LEU A 123 2.64 0.39 -14.90
C LEU A 123 3.63 -0.33 -13.99
N ARG A 124 3.70 -1.65 -14.08
CA ARG A 124 4.82 -2.39 -13.50
C ARG A 124 6.03 -2.22 -14.40
N ASN A 125 7.09 -1.64 -13.87
CA ASN A 125 8.34 -1.40 -14.58
C ASN A 125 9.46 -2.21 -13.94
N CYS A 126 10.03 -3.18 -14.68
CA CYS A 126 11.18 -3.96 -14.25
C CYS A 126 12.33 -3.76 -15.24
N PRO A 127 13.18 -2.72 -15.05
CA PRO A 127 14.24 -2.39 -15.98
C PRO A 127 15.24 -3.51 -16.21
N SER A 128 15.54 -4.32 -15.18
CA SER A 128 16.50 -5.43 -15.25
C SER A 128 16.16 -6.51 -16.28
N ILE A 129 14.88 -6.65 -16.65
CA ILE A 129 14.40 -7.61 -17.65
C ILE A 129 13.63 -6.94 -18.80
N GLY A 130 13.65 -5.60 -18.87
CA GLY A 130 12.97 -4.83 -19.92
C GLY A 130 11.43 -4.95 -19.88
N LEU A 131 10.84 -5.34 -18.75
CA LEU A 131 9.40 -5.50 -18.61
C LEU A 131 8.73 -4.19 -18.26
N ARG A 132 7.71 -3.79 -19.04
CA ARG A 132 6.83 -2.68 -18.72
C ARG A 132 5.40 -3.06 -19.09
N GLU A 133 4.56 -3.32 -18.11
CA GLU A 133 3.19 -3.79 -18.32
C GLU A 133 2.16 -3.02 -17.47
N PRO A 134 0.97 -2.71 -18.03
CA PRO A 134 -0.11 -2.12 -17.24
C PRO A 134 -0.71 -3.16 -16.30
N VAL A 135 -1.06 -2.72 -15.11
CA VAL A 135 -1.76 -3.51 -14.10
C VAL A 135 -3.08 -2.85 -13.75
N CYS A 136 -4.15 -3.46 -14.19
CA CYS A 136 -5.51 -3.06 -13.82
C CYS A 136 -5.89 -3.71 -12.49
N GLN A 137 -5.70 -2.97 -11.38
CA GLN A 137 -5.81 -3.50 -10.02
C GLN A 137 -7.21 -4.02 -9.68
N LEU A 138 -8.24 -3.28 -10.05
CA LEU A 138 -9.63 -3.58 -9.68
C LEU A 138 -10.44 -4.26 -10.79
N GLY A 139 -9.86 -4.41 -11.99
CA GLY A 139 -10.54 -4.82 -13.21
C GLY A 139 -11.10 -3.63 -13.99
N GLU A 140 -11.20 -3.76 -15.29
CA GLU A 140 -11.63 -2.68 -16.19
C GLU A 140 -13.08 -2.23 -15.92
N ASP A 141 -13.95 -3.17 -15.51
CA ASP A 141 -15.34 -2.92 -15.15
C ASP A 141 -15.49 -2.03 -13.91
N ALA A 142 -14.46 -1.94 -13.07
CA ALA A 142 -14.51 -1.15 -11.84
C ALA A 142 -14.69 0.36 -12.07
N ALA A 143 -14.34 0.88 -13.24
CA ALA A 143 -14.57 2.29 -13.59
C ALA A 143 -16.09 2.66 -13.67
N ALA A 144 -16.95 1.68 -13.90
CA ALA A 144 -18.41 1.84 -13.87
C ALA A 144 -19.01 1.68 -12.48
N LEU A 145 -18.29 1.07 -11.53
CA LEU A 145 -18.79 0.83 -10.17
C LEU A 145 -18.85 2.12 -9.36
N ARG A 146 -19.82 2.22 -8.46
CA ARG A 146 -20.01 3.36 -7.53
C ARG A 146 -20.40 2.84 -6.15
N GLY A 147 -20.27 3.72 -5.14
CA GLY A 147 -20.72 3.43 -3.78
C GLY A 147 -20.21 2.11 -3.23
N ASP A 148 -21.10 1.30 -2.69
CA ASP A 148 -20.72 0.04 -2.02
C ASP A 148 -20.20 -1.04 -2.97
N GLU A 149 -20.57 -1.03 -4.24
CA GLU A 149 -20.01 -1.97 -5.23
C GLU A 149 -18.52 -1.73 -5.42
N LEU A 150 -18.10 -0.46 -5.56
CA LEU A 150 -16.69 -0.10 -5.64
C LEU A 150 -15.96 -0.40 -4.32
N ARG A 151 -16.58 -0.12 -3.16
CA ARG A 151 -16.00 -0.45 -1.85
C ARG A 151 -15.76 -1.94 -1.68
N ARG A 152 -16.72 -2.80 -2.05
CA ARG A 152 -16.53 -4.27 -2.05
C ARG A 152 -15.39 -4.70 -2.95
N ARG A 153 -15.23 -4.06 -4.10
CA ARG A 153 -14.12 -4.34 -5.01
C ARG A 153 -12.78 -3.96 -4.39
N LEU A 154 -12.70 -2.82 -3.70
CA LEU A 154 -11.50 -2.37 -2.96
C LEU A 154 -11.12 -3.35 -1.82
N ILE A 155 -12.11 -3.85 -1.07
CA ILE A 155 -11.87 -4.86 -0.02
C ILE A 155 -11.33 -6.16 -0.63
N GLY A 156 -11.94 -6.62 -1.71
CA GLY A 156 -11.55 -7.87 -2.38
C GLY A 156 -10.18 -7.84 -3.05
N ARG A 157 -9.72 -6.65 -3.43
CA ARG A 157 -8.42 -6.41 -4.07
C ARG A 157 -7.72 -5.25 -3.39
N THR A 158 -6.90 -5.58 -2.38
CA THR A 158 -6.13 -4.56 -1.65
C THR A 158 -5.32 -3.70 -2.61
N THR A 159 -5.61 -2.40 -2.61
CA THR A 159 -4.90 -1.43 -3.42
C THR A 159 -3.90 -0.68 -2.55
N PRO A 160 -2.66 -0.48 -3.03
CA PRO A 160 -1.65 0.29 -2.32
C PRO A 160 -2.11 1.74 -2.10
N VAL A 161 -1.61 2.38 -1.05
CA VAL A 161 -1.94 3.78 -0.75
C VAL A 161 -1.56 4.76 -1.86
N TRP A 162 -0.51 4.44 -2.62
CA TRP A 162 -0.03 5.27 -3.73
C TRP A 162 -0.86 5.14 -5.01
N SER A 163 -1.82 4.22 -5.07
CA SER A 163 -2.65 4.00 -6.27
C SER A 163 -3.94 4.82 -6.31
N ALA A 164 -3.99 5.91 -5.54
CA ALA A 164 -5.11 6.83 -5.57
C ALA A 164 -4.70 8.26 -5.19
N MET A 165 -5.50 9.22 -5.65
CA MET A 165 -5.54 10.58 -5.13
C MET A 165 -6.68 10.69 -4.12
N TYR A 166 -6.42 11.31 -2.98
CA TYR A 166 -7.37 11.42 -1.86
C TYR A 166 -7.65 12.87 -1.52
N ASP A 167 -8.90 13.24 -1.20
CA ASP A 167 -9.14 14.45 -0.41
C ASP A 167 -8.42 14.27 0.94
N LYS A 168 -7.61 15.26 1.32
CA LYS A 168 -6.77 15.19 2.53
C LYS A 168 -7.60 14.94 3.78
N SER A 169 -8.83 15.45 3.85
CA SER A 169 -9.75 15.27 4.96
C SER A 169 -10.08 13.80 5.25
N LEU A 170 -10.05 12.91 4.24
CA LEU A 170 -10.25 11.47 4.45
C LEU A 170 -9.25 10.89 5.44
N ILE A 171 -8.05 11.45 5.50
CA ILE A 171 -6.97 10.99 6.38
C ILE A 171 -7.00 11.78 7.69
N THR A 172 -7.00 13.12 7.60
CA THR A 172 -6.85 14.00 8.77
C THR A 172 -8.05 13.96 9.70
N ASP A 173 -9.27 14.09 9.16
CA ASP A 173 -10.50 14.16 9.96
C ASP A 173 -10.88 12.81 10.57
N ASN A 174 -10.46 11.72 9.89
CA ASN A 174 -10.65 10.36 10.38
C ASN A 174 -9.49 9.84 11.25
N ASN A 175 -8.45 10.66 11.50
CA ASN A 175 -7.27 10.28 12.25
C ASN A 175 -6.65 8.95 11.77
N LEU A 176 -6.47 8.82 10.44
CA LEU A 176 -5.95 7.63 9.77
C LEU A 176 -4.45 7.81 9.43
N PHE A 177 -3.64 8.07 10.43
CA PHE A 177 -2.19 8.19 10.30
C PHE A 177 -1.51 6.83 10.22
N PHE A 178 -0.40 6.78 9.47
CA PHE A 178 0.39 5.57 9.30
C PHE A 178 1.11 5.22 10.60
N PRO A 179 1.16 3.95 11.05
CA PRO A 179 1.97 3.56 12.19
C PRO A 179 3.46 3.77 11.90
N GLU A 180 4.18 4.34 12.87
CA GLU A 180 5.62 4.62 12.77
C GLU A 180 6.44 3.39 13.14
N HIS A 181 7.67 3.29 12.61
CA HIS A 181 8.65 2.23 12.90
C HIS A 181 8.20 0.79 12.55
N VAL A 182 7.13 0.62 11.77
CA VAL A 182 6.60 -0.68 11.31
C VAL A 182 6.84 -0.83 9.81
N PHE A 183 7.03 -2.07 9.34
CA PHE A 183 6.90 -2.39 7.92
C PHE A 183 5.44 -2.71 7.60
N TYR A 184 5.01 -2.51 6.36
CA TYR A 184 3.61 -2.66 5.93
C TYR A 184 2.67 -1.68 6.63
N GLU A 185 3.14 -0.48 6.90
CA GLU A 185 2.41 0.63 7.52
C GLU A 185 1.19 1.05 6.71
N ASP A 186 1.28 0.97 5.39
CA ASP A 186 0.20 1.25 4.46
C ASP A 186 -0.97 0.28 4.63
N ASN A 187 -0.72 -1.01 4.85
CA ASN A 187 -1.76 -1.99 5.11
C ASN A 187 -2.58 -1.70 6.38
N ALA A 188 -2.07 -0.88 7.28
CA ALA A 188 -2.77 -0.51 8.51
C ALA A 188 -3.87 0.55 8.28
N VAL A 189 -3.78 1.32 7.20
CA VAL A 189 -4.64 2.50 6.99
C VAL A 189 -5.24 2.60 5.59
N ALA A 190 -4.56 2.12 4.54
CA ALA A 190 -4.97 2.37 3.15
C ALA A 190 -6.44 2.01 2.89
N LEU A 191 -6.87 0.80 3.26
CA LEU A 191 -8.26 0.39 3.06
C LEU A 191 -9.24 1.21 3.91
N ALA A 192 -8.87 1.61 5.15
CA ALA A 192 -9.73 2.44 5.97
C ALA A 192 -9.91 3.84 5.36
N ILE A 193 -8.85 4.43 4.80
CA ILE A 193 -8.92 5.70 4.05
C ILE A 193 -9.85 5.52 2.84
N GLN A 194 -9.66 4.46 2.07
CA GLN A 194 -10.44 4.18 0.86
C GLN A 194 -11.93 3.96 1.15
N LEU A 195 -12.26 3.25 2.22
CA LEU A 195 -13.65 3.01 2.63
C LEU A 195 -14.30 4.23 3.28
N SER A 196 -13.52 5.18 3.81
CA SER A 196 -14.02 6.46 4.33
C SER A 196 -14.49 7.40 3.22
N ALA A 197 -14.08 7.17 1.97
CA ALA A 197 -14.50 8.00 0.85
C ALA A 197 -16.01 7.91 0.64
N SER A 198 -16.67 9.07 0.60
CA SER A 198 -18.13 9.17 0.38
C SER A 198 -18.47 8.96 -1.10
N ASN A 199 -17.63 9.46 -1.99
CA ASN A 199 -17.82 9.37 -3.43
C ASN A 199 -16.53 8.94 -4.15
N PRO A 200 -16.07 7.68 -3.96
CA PRO A 200 -14.91 7.17 -4.65
C PRO A 200 -15.22 6.94 -6.14
N VAL A 201 -14.26 7.23 -7.00
CA VAL A 201 -14.31 6.88 -8.43
C VAL A 201 -13.05 6.13 -8.85
N LYS A 202 -13.15 5.31 -9.89
CA LYS A 202 -12.02 4.63 -10.51
C LYS A 202 -11.88 5.10 -11.96
N ILE A 203 -10.66 5.38 -12.39
CA ILE A 203 -10.31 5.63 -13.80
C ILE A 203 -9.38 4.54 -14.32
N ASN A 204 -9.62 4.06 -15.55
CA ASN A 204 -8.82 3.03 -16.20
C ASN A 204 -7.61 3.68 -16.89
N ALA A 205 -6.68 4.19 -16.10
CA ALA A 205 -5.48 4.81 -16.59
C ALA A 205 -4.28 4.41 -15.71
N PRO A 206 -3.19 3.93 -16.29
CA PRO A 206 -1.98 3.58 -15.54
C PRO A 206 -1.16 4.83 -15.27
N LEU A 207 -1.45 5.51 -14.15
CA LEU A 207 -0.91 6.83 -13.81
C LEU A 207 0.35 6.78 -12.93
N TYR A 208 0.67 5.64 -12.38
CA TYR A 208 1.83 5.42 -11.52
C TYR A 208 2.78 4.41 -12.17
N ILE A 209 4.09 4.64 -12.12
CA ILE A 209 5.12 3.76 -12.63
C ILE A 209 5.79 3.10 -11.43
N TYR A 210 5.37 1.86 -11.13
CA TYR A 210 5.89 1.07 -10.02
C TYR A 210 7.16 0.34 -10.45
N ARG A 211 8.29 0.68 -9.85
CA ARG A 211 9.57 0.00 -10.09
C ARG A 211 9.60 -1.34 -9.34
N PHE A 212 9.72 -2.40 -10.11
CA PHE A 212 9.69 -3.77 -9.61
C PHE A 212 11.02 -4.45 -9.85
N ASP A 213 12.03 -4.17 -9.02
CA ASP A 213 13.30 -4.87 -9.04
C ASP A 213 13.38 -5.96 -7.97
N ASN A 214 14.29 -6.94 -8.18
CA ASN A 214 14.42 -8.10 -7.30
C ASN A 214 14.95 -7.79 -5.88
N ALA A 215 15.45 -6.59 -5.64
CA ALA A 215 16.11 -6.17 -4.40
C ALA A 215 15.15 -5.64 -3.30
N SER A 216 13.83 -5.78 -3.45
CA SER A 216 12.88 -5.27 -2.46
C SER A 216 13.10 -5.87 -1.06
N VAL A 217 13.26 -5.01 -0.06
CA VAL A 217 13.45 -5.37 1.36
C VAL A 217 12.33 -6.27 1.89
N THR A 218 11.11 -6.11 1.37
CA THR A 218 9.94 -6.90 1.78
C THR A 218 10.02 -8.37 1.31
N ARG A 219 10.93 -8.71 0.38
CA ARG A 219 11.10 -10.07 -0.16
C ARG A 219 12.28 -10.82 0.45
N SER A 220 13.08 -10.18 1.29
CA SER A 220 14.26 -10.82 1.89
C SER A 220 13.90 -12.04 2.73
N VAL A 221 14.74 -13.08 2.61
CA VAL A 221 14.62 -14.34 3.39
C VAL A 221 15.07 -14.09 4.84
N ASN A 222 14.48 -14.80 5.80
CA ASN A 222 14.77 -14.70 7.24
C ASN A 222 14.53 -13.31 7.87
N ASN A 223 13.80 -12.44 7.21
CA ASN A 223 13.49 -11.11 7.73
C ASN A 223 12.31 -11.15 8.72
N TYR A 224 12.58 -10.98 10.01
CA TYR A 224 11.54 -10.99 11.05
C TYR A 224 10.60 -9.77 11.01
N ARG A 225 10.95 -8.69 10.28
CA ARG A 225 10.04 -7.58 9.98
C ARG A 225 8.80 -8.01 9.19
N PHE A 226 8.86 -9.17 8.53
CA PHE A 226 7.69 -9.81 7.94
C PHE A 226 6.49 -9.91 8.90
N PHE A 227 6.73 -10.00 10.22
CA PHE A 227 5.67 -10.11 11.23
C PHE A 227 5.04 -8.78 11.63
N ASP A 228 5.60 -7.65 11.22
CA ASP A 228 5.02 -6.32 11.48
C ASP A 228 3.63 -6.21 10.80
N ARG A 229 3.39 -6.96 9.72
CA ARG A 229 2.08 -7.11 9.07
C ARG A 229 0.95 -7.56 9.99
N LEU A 230 1.27 -8.27 11.09
CA LEU A 230 0.27 -8.70 12.06
C LEU A 230 -0.30 -7.50 12.84
N SER A 231 0.57 -6.58 13.25
CA SER A 231 0.15 -5.34 13.90
C SER A 231 -0.62 -4.46 12.91
N SER A 232 -0.15 -4.35 11.66
CA SER A 232 -0.84 -3.58 10.62
C SER A 232 -2.26 -4.10 10.36
N ALA A 233 -2.44 -5.43 10.27
CA ALA A 233 -3.76 -6.04 10.09
C ALA A 233 -4.69 -5.75 11.29
N VAL A 234 -4.18 -5.83 12.52
CA VAL A 234 -4.95 -5.52 13.73
C VAL A 234 -5.31 -4.04 13.80
N THR A 235 -4.37 -3.15 13.45
CA THR A 235 -4.62 -1.71 13.37
C THR A 235 -5.70 -1.39 12.33
N LEU A 236 -5.62 -1.99 11.13
CA LEU A 236 -6.66 -1.82 10.11
C LEU A 236 -8.04 -2.22 10.64
N LEU A 237 -8.14 -3.42 11.23
CA LEU A 237 -9.41 -3.91 11.78
C LEU A 237 -9.96 -2.95 12.84
N GLY A 238 -9.09 -2.45 13.75
CA GLY A 238 -9.44 -1.46 14.76
C GLY A 238 -9.95 -0.14 14.15
N ASN A 239 -9.30 0.36 13.11
CA ASN A 239 -9.72 1.57 12.38
C ASN A 239 -11.10 1.37 11.73
N LEU A 240 -11.33 0.23 11.09
CA LEU A 240 -12.60 -0.08 10.44
C LEU A 240 -13.75 -0.17 11.45
N HIS A 241 -13.52 -0.75 12.62
CA HIS A 241 -14.52 -0.76 13.72
C HIS A 241 -14.76 0.66 14.27
N ARG A 242 -13.70 1.41 14.57
CA ARG A 242 -13.79 2.77 15.11
C ARG A 242 -14.59 3.71 14.21
N LEU A 243 -14.46 3.56 12.89
CA LEU A 243 -15.13 4.39 11.90
C LEU A 243 -16.51 3.85 11.48
N GLY A 244 -16.98 2.73 12.04
CA GLY A 244 -18.26 2.12 11.64
C GLY A 244 -18.25 1.48 10.24
N LEU A 245 -17.07 1.32 9.64
CA LEU A 245 -16.88 0.81 8.28
C LEU A 245 -16.85 -0.72 8.22
N TYR A 246 -16.79 -1.39 9.36
CA TYR A 246 -16.74 -2.85 9.44
C TYR A 246 -18.10 -3.50 9.15
N SER A 247 -19.15 -3.05 9.81
CA SER A 247 -20.47 -3.76 9.81
C SER A 247 -21.09 -3.95 8.43
N PRO A 248 -21.02 -2.97 7.49
CA PRO A 248 -21.60 -3.15 6.15
C PRO A 248 -20.89 -4.21 5.29
N PHE A 249 -19.64 -4.56 5.64
CA PHE A 249 -18.76 -5.44 4.86
C PHE A 249 -18.07 -6.50 5.74
N ALA A 250 -18.72 -6.93 6.82
CA ALA A 250 -18.10 -7.77 7.85
C ALA A 250 -17.51 -9.07 7.28
N ASP A 251 -18.23 -9.76 6.40
CA ASP A 251 -17.76 -11.02 5.81
C ASP A 251 -16.54 -10.82 4.91
N GLU A 252 -16.53 -9.78 4.09
CA GLU A 252 -15.41 -9.42 3.21
C GLU A 252 -14.18 -9.02 4.01
N ILE A 253 -14.38 -8.18 5.04
CA ILE A 253 -13.29 -7.69 5.91
C ILE A 253 -12.71 -8.83 6.74
N ASP A 254 -13.55 -9.69 7.29
CA ASP A 254 -13.11 -10.90 8.01
C ASP A 254 -12.28 -11.82 7.13
N PHE A 255 -12.70 -12.00 5.87
CA PHE A 255 -11.94 -12.81 4.92
C PHE A 255 -10.61 -12.16 4.53
N LEU A 256 -10.59 -10.85 4.32
CA LEU A 256 -9.35 -10.08 4.09
C LEU A 256 -8.40 -10.21 5.28
N PHE A 257 -8.91 -9.97 6.50
CA PHE A 257 -8.13 -10.11 7.73
C PHE A 257 -7.58 -11.53 7.89
N LEU A 258 -8.40 -12.54 7.67
CA LEU A 258 -7.97 -13.93 7.71
C LEU A 258 -6.80 -14.20 6.75
N ASN A 259 -6.88 -13.68 5.51
CA ASN A 259 -5.81 -13.82 4.54
C ASN A 259 -4.54 -13.11 4.98
N GLN A 260 -4.63 -11.84 5.39
CA GLN A 260 -3.46 -11.05 5.78
C GLN A 260 -2.82 -11.54 7.08
N TYR A 261 -3.63 -11.78 8.10
CA TYR A 261 -3.15 -12.15 9.43
C TYR A 261 -2.74 -13.62 9.53
N TYR A 262 -3.57 -14.52 9.02
CA TYR A 262 -3.42 -15.97 9.23
C TYR A 262 -2.76 -16.67 8.03
N VAL A 263 -3.40 -16.63 6.86
CA VAL A 263 -2.96 -17.43 5.70
C VAL A 263 -1.57 -17.02 5.21
N HIS A 264 -1.36 -15.74 4.95
CA HIS A 264 -0.05 -15.24 4.50
C HIS A 264 1.04 -15.44 5.55
N THR A 265 0.70 -15.38 6.84
CA THR A 265 1.69 -15.62 7.91
C THR A 265 2.10 -17.08 7.96
N ILE A 266 1.15 -18.04 7.84
CA ILE A 266 1.47 -19.47 7.77
C ILE A 266 2.41 -19.75 6.60
N PHE A 267 2.05 -19.29 5.40
CA PHE A 267 2.86 -19.51 4.21
C PHE A 267 4.21 -18.81 4.30
N GLY A 268 4.25 -17.57 4.81
CA GLY A 268 5.49 -16.85 5.04
C GLY A 268 6.43 -17.57 6.02
N CYS A 269 5.92 -18.11 7.12
CA CYS A 269 6.72 -18.90 8.07
C CYS A 269 7.40 -20.11 7.42
N ILE A 270 6.77 -20.71 6.42
CA ILE A 270 7.29 -21.91 5.74
C ILE A 270 8.24 -21.53 4.60
N TYR A 271 7.90 -20.54 3.80
CA TYR A 271 8.60 -20.27 2.53
C TYR A 271 9.64 -19.15 2.60
N ARG A 272 9.55 -18.23 3.60
CA ARG A 272 10.47 -17.10 3.76
C ARG A 272 11.52 -17.27 4.84
N PHE A 273 11.50 -18.38 5.59
CA PHE A 273 12.47 -18.66 6.66
C PHE A 273 13.13 -20.01 6.43
N ASP A 274 14.43 -20.09 6.65
CA ASP A 274 15.17 -21.37 6.57
C ASP A 274 14.68 -22.34 7.64
N ARG A 275 14.45 -21.84 8.85
CA ARG A 275 13.81 -22.57 9.93
C ARG A 275 12.44 -21.97 10.25
N VAL A 276 11.40 -22.80 10.27
CA VAL A 276 10.04 -22.36 10.57
C VAL A 276 9.97 -21.67 11.95
N PRO A 277 9.58 -20.36 12.03
CA PRO A 277 9.47 -19.63 13.30
C PRO A 277 8.24 -20.07 14.09
N MET A 278 8.32 -21.26 14.74
CA MET A 278 7.20 -21.96 15.40
C MET A 278 6.50 -21.13 16.49
N LYS A 279 7.24 -20.23 17.19
CA LYS A 279 6.63 -19.33 18.19
C LYS A 279 5.61 -18.39 17.54
N ARG A 280 5.97 -17.76 16.42
CA ARG A 280 5.10 -16.87 15.65
C ARG A 280 3.91 -17.61 15.04
N LEU A 281 4.15 -18.78 14.48
CA LEU A 281 3.08 -19.62 13.94
C LEU A 281 2.05 -20.02 15.00
N ARG A 282 2.50 -20.47 16.17
CA ARG A 282 1.61 -20.79 17.31
C ARG A 282 0.82 -19.57 17.78
N TYR A 283 1.48 -18.42 17.89
CA TYR A 283 0.83 -17.18 18.27
C TYR A 283 -0.35 -16.87 17.33
N VAL A 284 -0.14 -16.85 16.03
CA VAL A 284 -1.17 -16.52 15.04
C VAL A 284 -2.32 -17.54 15.07
N ARG A 285 -2.00 -18.84 15.18
CA ARG A 285 -3.02 -19.89 15.31
C ARG A 285 -3.91 -19.73 16.54
N ASN A 286 -3.32 -19.32 17.65
CA ASN A 286 -4.04 -19.18 18.92
C ASN A 286 -4.82 -17.87 19.03
N THR A 287 -4.46 -16.88 18.22
CA THR A 287 -5.04 -15.53 18.34
C THR A 287 -6.03 -15.19 17.22
N VAL A 288 -5.98 -15.84 16.06
CA VAL A 288 -6.87 -15.52 14.92
C VAL A 288 -8.35 -15.58 15.30
N GLY A 289 -8.74 -16.55 16.11
CA GLY A 289 -10.14 -16.71 16.58
C GLY A 289 -10.64 -15.58 17.49
N ARG A 290 -9.75 -14.73 18.02
CA ARG A 290 -10.12 -13.53 18.80
C ARG A 290 -10.62 -12.41 17.93
N TYR A 291 -10.17 -12.36 16.68
CA TYR A 291 -10.50 -11.34 15.71
C TYR A 291 -11.62 -11.79 14.76
N VAL A 292 -11.51 -13.02 14.25
CA VAL A 292 -12.46 -13.62 13.32
C VAL A 292 -12.93 -14.94 13.90
N ALA A 293 -14.07 -14.88 14.59
CA ALA A 293 -14.70 -16.06 15.18
C ALA A 293 -15.25 -16.96 14.05
N HIS A 294 -15.01 -18.29 14.19
CA HIS A 294 -15.55 -19.27 13.24
C HIS A 294 -15.24 -19.01 11.76
N HIS A 295 -14.03 -18.57 11.43
CA HIS A 295 -13.59 -18.23 10.06
C HIS A 295 -13.98 -19.25 8.98
N ARG A 296 -14.12 -20.54 9.34
CA ARG A 296 -14.57 -21.60 8.41
C ARG A 296 -16.04 -21.44 7.98
N ARG A 297 -16.84 -20.63 8.70
CA ARG A 297 -18.23 -20.32 8.36
C ARG A 297 -18.33 -19.10 7.44
N ASN A 298 -17.28 -18.29 7.34
CA ASN A 298 -17.24 -17.13 6.47
C ASN A 298 -17.56 -17.51 5.00
N PRO A 299 -18.49 -16.85 4.32
CA PRO A 299 -18.92 -17.18 2.96
C PRO A 299 -17.76 -17.23 1.96
N PHE A 300 -16.86 -16.26 2.00
CA PHE A 300 -15.71 -16.17 1.09
C PHE A 300 -14.66 -17.25 1.37
N TYR A 301 -14.46 -17.67 2.63
CA TYR A 301 -13.63 -18.82 2.95
C TYR A 301 -14.26 -20.12 2.41
N ARG A 302 -15.59 -20.24 2.50
CA ARG A 302 -16.30 -21.44 1.97
C ARG A 302 -16.21 -21.56 0.45
N LEU A 303 -16.14 -20.43 -0.27
CA LEU A 303 -15.96 -20.38 -1.72
C LEU A 303 -14.54 -20.78 -2.17
N GLN A 304 -13.55 -20.81 -1.27
CA GLN A 304 -12.21 -21.28 -1.62
C GLN A 304 -12.25 -22.73 -2.10
N SER A 305 -11.40 -23.08 -3.09
CA SER A 305 -11.31 -24.44 -3.60
C SER A 305 -10.94 -25.43 -2.48
N PHE A 306 -11.38 -26.66 -2.59
CA PHE A 306 -11.05 -27.72 -1.64
C PHE A 306 -9.53 -27.84 -1.47
N GLY A 307 -8.76 -27.82 -2.57
CA GLY A 307 -7.30 -27.86 -2.55
C GLY A 307 -6.67 -26.72 -1.76
N MET A 308 -7.21 -25.49 -1.87
CA MET A 308 -6.71 -24.35 -1.10
C MET A 308 -7.00 -24.52 0.40
N LYS A 309 -8.18 -24.95 0.79
CA LYS A 309 -8.53 -25.24 2.19
C LYS A 309 -7.61 -26.32 2.78
N VAL A 310 -7.40 -27.43 2.07
CA VAL A 310 -6.46 -28.49 2.47
C VAL A 310 -5.04 -27.93 2.60
N LYS A 311 -4.61 -27.08 1.67
CA LYS A 311 -3.30 -26.44 1.71
C LYS A 311 -3.13 -25.56 2.96
N ILE A 312 -4.10 -24.70 3.26
CA ILE A 312 -4.06 -23.85 4.47
C ILE A 312 -3.97 -24.71 5.74
N GLU A 313 -4.86 -25.70 5.88
CA GLU A 313 -4.92 -26.54 7.09
C GLU A 313 -3.67 -27.39 7.25
N SER A 314 -3.17 -28.02 6.17
CA SER A 314 -1.95 -28.83 6.22
C SER A 314 -0.71 -28.00 6.58
N HIS A 315 -0.57 -26.79 6.02
CA HIS A 315 0.54 -25.89 6.33
C HIS A 315 0.46 -25.39 7.78
N ALA A 316 -0.73 -25.13 8.27
CA ALA A 316 -0.93 -24.76 9.67
C ALA A 316 -0.63 -25.91 10.64
N ARG A 317 -1.01 -27.14 10.30
CA ARG A 317 -0.90 -28.32 11.18
C ARG A 317 0.47 -28.98 11.15
N PHE A 318 1.09 -29.06 9.96
CA PHE A 318 2.34 -29.78 9.71
C PHE A 318 3.44 -28.91 9.08
N PRO A 319 3.74 -27.71 9.60
CA PRO A 319 4.59 -26.73 8.91
C PRO A 319 6.03 -27.22 8.69
N ARG A 320 6.59 -28.02 9.61
CA ARG A 320 7.96 -28.56 9.46
C ARG A 320 8.03 -29.62 8.37
N ALA A 321 7.04 -30.50 8.29
CA ALA A 321 6.97 -31.53 7.25
C ALA A 321 6.80 -30.89 5.87
N ILE A 322 5.92 -29.90 5.75
CA ILE A 322 5.74 -29.14 4.50
C ILE A 322 7.02 -28.41 4.11
N LYS A 323 7.74 -27.79 5.05
CA LYS A 323 9.04 -27.16 4.79
C LYS A 323 10.05 -28.17 4.24
N MET A 324 10.16 -29.33 4.88
CA MET A 324 11.08 -30.40 4.45
C MET A 324 10.74 -30.87 3.02
N LEU A 325 9.47 -31.13 2.73
CA LEU A 325 9.01 -31.52 1.39
C LEU A 325 9.33 -30.43 0.35
N SER A 326 9.17 -29.14 0.70
CA SER A 326 9.50 -28.04 -0.21
C SER A 326 10.99 -27.95 -0.54
N LEU A 327 11.86 -28.27 0.42
CA LEU A 327 13.32 -28.30 0.23
C LEU A 327 13.75 -29.49 -0.63
N LEU A 328 13.13 -30.67 -0.42
CA LEU A 328 13.38 -31.85 -1.25
C LEU A 328 12.99 -31.61 -2.71
N LYS A 329 11.83 -30.99 -2.96
CA LYS A 329 11.41 -30.65 -4.33
C LYS A 329 12.41 -29.71 -5.03
N ARG A 330 12.97 -28.73 -4.34
CA ARG A 330 13.98 -27.81 -4.92
C ARG A 330 15.28 -28.52 -5.30
N ARG A 331 15.66 -29.60 -4.60
CA ARG A 331 16.87 -30.41 -4.91
C ARG A 331 16.67 -31.38 -6.06
N VAL A 332 15.43 -31.73 -6.39
CA VAL A 332 15.12 -32.70 -7.45
C VAL A 332 14.87 -31.98 -8.82
N ILE A 333 14.48 -30.71 -8.79
CA ILE A 333 14.12 -29.92 -9.99
C ILE A 333 15.26 -28.96 -10.42
N GLY A 334 16.22 -28.67 -9.54
CA GLY A 334 17.44 -27.92 -9.85
C GLY A 334 18.64 -28.84 -9.97
#